data_2a84803188d10f44a4ed49d87362549e
#
_entry.id   2a84803188d10f44a4ed49d87362549e
#
_cell.length_a   1.000
_cell.length_b   1.000
_cell.length_c   1.000
_cell.angle_alpha   90.00
_cell.angle_beta   90.00
_cell.angle_gamma   90.00
#
_symmetry.space_group_name_H-M   'P 1'
#
loop_
_entity.id
_entity.type
_entity.pdbx_description
1 polymer ?
#
loop_
_entity_poly.entity_id
_entity_poly.type
_entity_poly.pdbx_seq_one_letter_code
_entity_poly.pdbx_strand_id
1 'polypeptide(L)'
;MLVAELLRERGRALIADPRIRVVVAEDQWSETQHELGRRVALLVTQGRLTAERALKIQRTIRELIDEHIIEVAPRAVYEHMESTARRHIPRDPDDWPPAALALTLDAGILTADNDFLGCGCPTWTVDTLREELGQR
;
A
#
# COMPACT_ATOMS: atom_id res chain seq x y z
N MET A 1 -1.74 -0.02 6.88
CA MET A 1 -0.27 -0.18 6.67
C MET A 1 0.30 0.83 5.69
N LEU A 2 -0.24 0.93 4.49
CA LEU A 2 0.30 1.86 3.47
C LEU A 2 0.36 3.32 3.95
N VAL A 3 -0.70 3.80 4.61
CA VAL A 3 -0.73 5.16 5.16
C VAL A 3 0.46 5.41 6.10
N ALA A 4 0.72 4.48 7.02
CA ALA A 4 1.83 4.62 7.95
C ALA A 4 3.18 4.68 7.24
N GLU A 5 3.38 3.86 6.21
CA GLU A 5 4.63 3.84 5.44
C GLU A 5 4.79 5.11 4.59
N LEU A 6 3.70 5.64 4.03
CA LEU A 6 3.74 6.91 3.29
C LEU A 6 4.09 8.10 4.18
N LEU A 7 3.75 8.05 5.46
CA LEU A 7 4.07 9.11 6.41
C LEU A 7 5.50 9.05 6.94
N ARG A 8 6.20 7.94 6.73
CA ARG A 8 7.56 7.72 7.22
C ARG A 8 8.58 7.86 6.09
N GLU A 9 9.69 8.50 6.38
CA GLU A 9 10.79 8.60 5.41
C GLU A 9 11.30 7.21 5.00
N ARG A 10 11.47 6.31 5.95
CA ARG A 10 11.86 4.91 5.72
C ARG A 10 10.88 4.18 4.80
N GLY A 11 9.58 4.38 5.02
CA GLY A 11 8.54 3.77 4.22
C GLY A 11 8.55 4.27 2.78
N ARG A 12 8.71 5.58 2.60
CA ARG A 12 8.82 6.16 1.26
C ARG A 12 10.09 5.69 0.54
N ALA A 13 11.20 5.54 1.26
CA ALA A 13 12.44 5.01 0.68
C ALA A 13 12.28 3.55 0.23
N LEU A 14 11.58 2.72 1.01
CA LEU A 14 11.27 1.34 0.63
C LEU A 14 10.42 1.32 -0.65
N ILE A 15 9.36 2.11 -0.69
CA ILE A 15 8.45 2.20 -1.84
C ILE A 15 9.22 2.64 -3.10
N ALA A 16 10.18 3.53 -2.95
CA ALA A 16 10.98 4.06 -4.05
C ALA A 16 12.18 3.18 -4.44
N ASP A 17 12.40 2.05 -3.78
CA ASP A 17 13.51 1.15 -4.11
C ASP A 17 13.32 0.62 -5.53
N PRO A 18 14.31 0.81 -6.43
CA PRO A 18 14.16 0.42 -7.84
C PRO A 18 14.10 -1.10 -8.07
N ARG A 19 14.40 -1.91 -7.05
CA ARG A 19 14.32 -3.37 -7.15
C ARG A 19 12.93 -3.92 -6.97
N ILE A 20 11.97 -3.09 -6.54
CA ILE A 20 10.57 -3.48 -6.39
C ILE A 20 9.68 -2.60 -7.26
N ARG A 21 8.53 -3.14 -7.61
CA ARG A 21 7.47 -2.43 -8.30
C ARG A 21 6.25 -2.44 -7.39
N VAL A 22 5.80 -1.27 -6.98
CA VAL A 22 4.66 -1.13 -6.08
C VAL A 22 3.40 -0.86 -6.90
N VAL A 23 2.43 -1.74 -6.77
CA VAL A 23 1.12 -1.61 -7.44
C VAL A 23 0.04 -1.65 -6.37
N VAL A 24 -0.89 -0.71 -6.42
CA VAL A 24 -1.99 -0.59 -5.46
C VAL A 24 -3.31 -0.68 -6.23
N ALA A 25 -4.25 -1.46 -5.71
CA ALA A 25 -5.59 -1.53 -6.27
C ALA A 25 -6.30 -0.17 -6.13
N GLU A 26 -7.01 0.26 -7.16
CA GLU A 26 -7.74 1.53 -7.19
C GLU A 26 -8.63 1.73 -5.96
N ASP A 27 -9.40 0.71 -5.60
CA ASP A 27 -10.29 0.77 -4.43
C ASP A 27 -9.49 1.05 -3.15
N GLN A 28 -8.37 0.38 -2.99
CA GLN A 28 -7.50 0.54 -1.82
C GLN A 28 -6.79 1.90 -1.83
N TRP A 29 -6.41 2.39 -2.99
CA TRP A 29 -5.77 3.71 -3.10
C TRP A 29 -6.72 4.83 -2.69
N SER A 30 -8.00 4.74 -3.07
CA SER A 30 -9.03 5.70 -2.65
C SER A 30 -9.18 5.75 -1.13
N GLU A 31 -9.22 4.59 -0.47
CA GLU A 31 -9.27 4.51 0.99
C GLU A 31 -8.00 5.07 1.62
N THR A 32 -6.84 4.77 1.03
CA THR A 32 -5.55 5.26 1.51
C THR A 32 -5.47 6.78 1.44
N GLN A 33 -5.90 7.39 0.36
CA GLN A 33 -5.92 8.85 0.21
C GLN A 33 -6.80 9.51 1.26
N HIS A 34 -7.99 8.95 1.49
CA HIS A 34 -8.91 9.47 2.48
C HIS A 34 -8.32 9.38 3.89
N GLU A 35 -7.81 8.24 4.27
CA GLU A 35 -7.20 8.00 5.58
C GLU A 35 -5.93 8.86 5.78
N LEU A 36 -5.12 9.00 4.75
CA LEU A 36 -3.91 9.83 4.78
C LEU A 36 -4.27 11.29 5.09
N GLY A 37 -5.27 11.83 4.39
CA GLY A 37 -5.73 13.20 4.63
C GLY A 37 -6.21 13.42 6.07
N ARG A 38 -7.00 12.48 6.59
CA ARG A 38 -7.47 12.53 7.98
C ARG A 38 -6.33 12.47 8.98
N ARG A 39 -5.38 11.55 8.77
CA ARG A 39 -4.28 11.36 9.71
C ARG A 39 -3.32 12.55 9.71
N VAL A 40 -3.02 13.12 8.54
CA VAL A 40 -2.21 14.33 8.43
C VAL A 40 -2.88 15.51 9.16
N ALA A 41 -4.16 15.73 8.93
CA ALA A 41 -4.92 16.79 9.60
C ALA A 41 -4.88 16.63 11.12
N LEU A 42 -5.05 15.41 11.62
CA LEU A 42 -5.00 15.12 13.04
C LEU A 42 -3.61 15.41 13.63
N LEU A 43 -2.54 15.00 12.96
CA LEU A 43 -1.17 15.24 13.41
C LEU A 43 -0.86 16.74 13.48
N VAL A 44 -1.35 17.53 12.52
CA VAL A 44 -1.19 18.98 12.53
C VAL A 44 -1.98 19.59 13.70
N THR A 45 -3.21 19.18 13.90
CA THR A 45 -4.05 19.64 15.01
C THR A 45 -3.41 19.33 16.36
N GLN A 46 -2.78 18.18 16.51
CA GLN A 46 -2.10 17.76 17.73
C GLN A 46 -0.73 18.43 17.94
N GLY A 47 -0.28 19.25 17.01
CA GLY A 47 1.04 19.88 17.06
C GLY A 47 2.21 18.91 16.83
N ARG A 48 1.93 17.70 16.34
CA ARG A 48 2.95 16.67 16.08
C ARG A 48 3.55 16.77 14.67
N LEU A 49 2.95 17.58 13.81
CA LEU A 49 3.38 17.84 12.46
C LEU A 49 3.06 19.29 12.12
N THR A 50 4.03 20.03 11.58
CA THR A 50 3.78 21.38 11.11
C THR A 50 2.99 21.36 9.80
N ALA A 51 2.21 22.42 9.55
CA ALA A 51 1.47 22.56 8.29
C ALA A 51 2.40 22.54 7.09
N GLU A 52 3.58 23.15 7.20
CA GLU A 52 4.59 23.16 6.15
C GLU A 52 5.11 21.76 5.82
N ARG A 53 5.44 20.97 6.85
CA ARG A 53 5.88 19.58 6.69
C ARG A 53 4.77 18.71 6.12
N ALA A 54 3.53 18.93 6.54
CA ALA A 54 2.37 18.22 6.01
C ALA A 54 2.25 18.41 4.49
N LEU A 55 2.37 19.66 4.02
CA LEU A 55 2.34 19.98 2.59
C LEU A 55 3.49 19.31 1.83
N LYS A 56 4.68 19.31 2.42
CA LYS A 56 5.86 18.67 1.82
C LYS A 56 5.66 17.15 1.67
N ILE A 57 5.15 16.49 2.69
CA ILE A 57 4.85 15.06 2.65
C ILE A 57 3.81 14.75 1.58
N GLN A 58 2.72 15.51 1.54
CA GLN A 58 1.67 15.33 0.54
C GLN A 58 2.19 15.53 -0.88
N ARG A 59 3.08 16.51 -1.09
CA ARG A 59 3.73 16.74 -2.38
C ARG A 59 4.61 15.55 -2.77
N THR A 60 5.42 15.05 -1.85
CA THR A 60 6.27 13.88 -2.09
C THR A 60 5.45 12.66 -2.49
N ILE A 61 4.32 12.41 -1.81
CA ILE A 61 3.42 11.30 -2.14
C ILE A 61 2.82 11.47 -3.54
N ARG A 62 2.42 12.70 -3.90
CA ARG A 62 1.92 12.98 -5.24
C ARG A 62 2.97 12.70 -6.31
N GLU A 63 4.22 13.05 -6.04
CA GLU A 63 5.33 12.76 -6.96
C GLU A 63 5.52 11.25 -7.15
N LEU A 64 5.36 10.44 -6.10
CA LEU A 64 5.42 8.98 -6.22
C LEU A 64 4.39 8.44 -7.22
N ILE A 65 3.21 9.03 -7.25
CA ILE A 65 2.16 8.67 -8.21
C ILE A 65 2.47 9.20 -9.60
N ASP A 66 2.84 10.48 -9.70
CA ASP A 66 3.08 11.15 -10.99
C ASP A 66 4.27 10.53 -11.74
N GLU A 67 5.27 10.07 -11.02
CA GLU A 67 6.47 9.42 -11.57
C GLU A 67 6.29 7.90 -11.72
N HIS A 68 5.09 7.38 -11.49
CA HIS A 68 4.76 5.94 -11.57
C HIS A 68 5.61 5.04 -10.67
N ILE A 69 6.14 5.59 -9.57
CA ILE A 69 6.80 4.79 -8.52
C ILE A 69 5.76 3.96 -7.78
N ILE A 70 4.60 4.57 -7.49
CA ILE A 70 3.40 3.85 -7.09
C ILE A 70 2.47 3.82 -8.29
N GLU A 71 2.14 2.62 -8.75
CA GLU A 71 1.18 2.42 -9.84
C GLU A 71 -0.18 2.07 -9.25
N VAL A 72 -1.22 2.78 -9.68
CA VAL A 72 -2.60 2.48 -9.27
C VAL A 72 -3.25 1.66 -10.38
N ALA A 73 -3.61 0.43 -10.07
CA ALA A 73 -4.27 -0.45 -11.02
C ALA A 73 -5.78 -0.18 -11.04
N PRO A 74 -6.37 0.14 -12.20
CA PRO A 74 -7.82 0.29 -12.32
C PRO A 74 -8.54 -1.00 -11.94
N ARG A 75 -9.74 -0.87 -11.39
CA ARG A 75 -10.54 -2.02 -10.96
C ARG A 75 -10.75 -3.05 -12.07
N ALA A 76 -10.89 -2.61 -13.31
CA ALA A 76 -11.04 -3.48 -14.47
C ALA A 76 -9.89 -4.49 -14.63
N VAL A 77 -8.71 -4.19 -14.11
CA VAL A 77 -7.53 -5.08 -14.18
C VAL A 77 -7.71 -6.32 -13.32
N TYR A 78 -8.32 -6.20 -12.14
CA TYR A 78 -8.37 -7.28 -11.15
C TYR A 78 -9.77 -7.75 -10.77
N GLU A 79 -10.83 -7.07 -11.18
CA GLU A 79 -12.20 -7.41 -10.73
C GLU A 79 -12.65 -8.81 -11.13
N HIS A 80 -12.14 -9.37 -12.23
CA HIS A 80 -12.44 -10.72 -12.66
C HIS A 80 -11.98 -11.79 -11.67
N MET A 81 -11.05 -11.45 -10.77
CA MET A 81 -10.55 -12.34 -9.73
C MET A 81 -11.25 -12.15 -8.38
N GLU A 82 -12.29 -11.32 -8.30
CA GLU A 82 -12.97 -11.04 -7.03
C GLU A 82 -13.44 -12.31 -6.33
N SER A 83 -14.18 -13.17 -7.04
CA SER A 83 -14.73 -14.40 -6.48
C SER A 83 -13.64 -15.32 -5.94
N THR A 84 -12.56 -15.51 -6.70
CA THR A 84 -11.43 -16.33 -6.30
C THR A 84 -10.71 -15.72 -5.10
N ALA A 85 -10.46 -14.41 -5.13
CA ALA A 85 -9.79 -13.71 -4.04
C ALA A 85 -10.57 -13.83 -2.73
N ARG A 86 -11.90 -13.61 -2.76
CA ARG A 86 -12.75 -13.73 -1.58
C ARG A 86 -12.68 -15.13 -0.94
N ARG A 87 -12.61 -16.17 -1.76
CA ARG A 87 -12.49 -17.55 -1.24
C ARG A 87 -11.13 -17.81 -0.61
N HIS A 88 -10.07 -17.14 -1.09
CA HIS A 88 -8.72 -17.32 -0.59
C HIS A 88 -8.44 -16.56 0.72
N ILE A 89 -9.29 -15.59 1.09
CA ILE A 89 -9.16 -14.81 2.30
C ILE A 89 -10.45 -14.85 3.13
N PRO A 90 -10.88 -16.02 3.59
CA PRO A 90 -12.20 -16.19 4.23
C PRO A 90 -12.37 -15.40 5.53
N ARG A 91 -11.29 -14.97 6.19
CA ARG A 91 -11.36 -14.18 7.42
C ARG A 91 -11.82 -12.76 7.17
N ASP A 92 -11.44 -12.17 6.05
CA ASP A 92 -11.83 -10.83 5.66
C ASP A 92 -12.03 -10.76 4.13
N PRO A 93 -13.14 -11.33 3.63
CA PRO A 93 -13.39 -11.38 2.20
C PRO A 93 -13.61 -10.01 1.56
N ASP A 94 -13.94 -8.98 2.35
CA ASP A 94 -14.10 -7.62 1.84
C ASP A 94 -12.77 -6.98 1.45
N ASP A 95 -11.67 -7.51 1.93
CA ASP A 95 -10.31 -7.07 1.58
C ASP A 95 -9.79 -7.78 0.32
N TRP A 96 -10.71 -8.11 -0.57
CA TRP A 96 -10.41 -8.85 -1.80
C TRP A 96 -9.60 -8.07 -2.84
N PRO A 97 -9.68 -6.71 -2.96
CA PRO A 97 -8.97 -6.01 -4.03
C PRO A 97 -7.46 -6.25 -4.08
N PRO A 98 -6.70 -6.14 -2.97
CA PRO A 98 -5.27 -6.45 -3.04
C PRO A 98 -4.99 -7.92 -3.35
N ALA A 99 -5.79 -8.85 -2.85
CA ALA A 99 -5.63 -10.27 -3.16
C ALA A 99 -5.90 -10.55 -4.64
N ALA A 100 -6.98 -9.99 -5.19
CA ALA A 100 -7.31 -10.13 -6.61
C ALA A 100 -6.22 -9.54 -7.51
N LEU A 101 -5.69 -8.38 -7.15
CA LEU A 101 -4.60 -7.75 -7.90
C LEU A 101 -3.34 -8.61 -7.88
N ALA A 102 -2.95 -9.11 -6.71
CA ALA A 102 -1.77 -9.97 -6.57
C ALA A 102 -1.92 -11.26 -7.38
N LEU A 103 -3.09 -11.89 -7.35
CA LEU A 103 -3.36 -13.08 -8.17
C LEU A 103 -3.29 -12.77 -9.67
N THR A 104 -3.82 -11.63 -10.08
CA THR A 104 -3.80 -11.21 -11.49
C THR A 104 -2.38 -10.95 -11.99
N LEU A 105 -1.55 -10.32 -11.16
CA LEU A 105 -0.18 -9.95 -11.54
C LEU A 105 0.87 -11.00 -11.19
N ASP A 106 0.48 -12.09 -10.52
CA ASP A 106 1.40 -13.08 -9.97
C ASP A 106 2.47 -12.40 -9.09
N ALA A 107 2.02 -11.54 -8.20
CA ALA A 107 2.87 -10.73 -7.32
C ALA A 107 2.69 -11.12 -5.86
N GLY A 108 3.62 -10.68 -5.01
CA GLY A 108 3.50 -10.79 -3.56
C GLY A 108 2.65 -9.66 -2.98
N ILE A 109 2.16 -9.86 -1.78
CA ILE A 109 1.40 -8.87 -1.03
C ILE A 109 2.26 -8.35 0.13
N LEU A 110 2.39 -7.03 0.22
CA LEU A 110 3.02 -6.37 1.36
C LEU A 110 1.92 -6.00 2.36
N THR A 111 1.96 -6.59 3.54
CA THR A 111 0.91 -6.41 4.55
C THR A 111 1.42 -6.64 5.96
N ALA A 112 0.80 -5.99 6.94
CA ALA A 112 0.96 -6.30 8.36
C ALA A 112 -0.12 -7.27 8.85
N ASP A 113 -1.06 -7.65 7.97
CA ASP A 113 -2.25 -8.43 8.31
C ASP A 113 -2.06 -9.91 7.97
N ASN A 114 -2.35 -10.78 8.94
CA ASN A 114 -2.28 -12.23 8.77
C ASN A 114 -3.44 -12.80 7.94
N ASP A 115 -4.45 -12.00 7.63
CA ASP A 115 -5.63 -12.45 6.86
C ASP A 115 -5.28 -12.85 5.42
N PHE A 116 -4.13 -12.42 4.92
CA PHE A 116 -3.62 -12.81 3.60
C PHE A 116 -2.79 -14.09 3.60
N LEU A 117 -2.46 -14.65 4.76
CA LEU A 117 -1.73 -15.92 4.83
C LEU A 117 -2.56 -17.03 4.17
N GLY A 118 -1.93 -17.76 3.25
CA GLY A 118 -2.60 -18.83 2.50
C GLY A 118 -3.45 -18.37 1.34
N CYS A 119 -3.40 -17.09 0.97
CA CYS A 119 -4.20 -16.55 -0.15
C CYS A 119 -3.74 -17.03 -1.54
N GLY A 120 -2.61 -17.74 -1.62
CA GLY A 120 -2.05 -18.21 -2.88
C GLY A 120 -0.95 -17.30 -3.45
N CYS A 121 -0.63 -16.21 -2.75
CA CYS A 121 0.46 -15.29 -3.11
C CYS A 121 1.48 -15.21 -1.97
N PRO A 122 2.76 -14.96 -2.27
CA PRO A 122 3.73 -14.65 -1.22
C PRO A 122 3.30 -13.41 -0.43
N THR A 123 3.46 -13.45 0.88
CA THR A 123 3.16 -12.32 1.76
C THR A 123 4.44 -11.83 2.41
N TRP A 124 4.58 -10.50 2.47
CA TRP A 124 5.74 -9.83 3.03
C TRP A 124 5.30 -8.83 4.09
N THR A 125 6.04 -8.73 5.18
CA THR A 125 5.96 -7.56 6.05
C THR A 125 6.98 -6.53 5.57
N VAL A 126 6.86 -5.30 6.06
CA VAL A 126 7.86 -4.25 5.77
C VAL A 126 9.26 -4.71 6.21
N ASP A 127 9.35 -5.31 7.40
CA ASP A 127 10.63 -5.76 7.94
C ASP A 127 11.24 -6.89 7.10
N THR A 128 10.44 -7.88 6.72
CA THR A 128 10.95 -9.01 5.91
C THR A 128 11.35 -8.55 4.51
N LEU A 129 10.61 -7.64 3.90
CA LEU A 129 10.97 -7.10 2.60
C LEU A 129 12.24 -6.27 2.67
N ARG A 130 12.39 -5.44 3.69
CA ARG A 130 13.61 -4.66 3.92
C ARG A 130 14.84 -5.55 4.11
N GLU A 131 14.68 -6.64 4.86
CA GLU A 131 15.74 -7.62 5.06
C GLU A 131 16.15 -8.26 3.75
N GLU A 132 15.17 -8.68 2.94
CA GLU A 132 15.42 -9.27 1.61
C GLU A 132 16.15 -8.30 0.69
N LEU A 133 15.83 -7.02 0.75
CA LEU A 133 16.49 -5.98 -0.05
C LEU A 133 17.82 -5.50 0.56
N GLY A 134 18.21 -6.02 1.72
CA GLY A 134 19.42 -5.58 2.41
C GLY A 134 19.33 -4.16 2.98
N GLN A 135 18.14 -3.63 3.15
CA GLN A 135 17.91 -2.33 3.79
C GLN A 135 17.85 -2.52 5.31
N ARG A 136 18.65 -1.78 6.03
CA ARG A 136 18.70 -1.86 7.49
C ARG A 136 18.44 -0.52 8.16
#